data_82186ec7562106d68fe76b1cb6087874
#
_entry.id   82186ec7562106d68fe76b1cb6087874
#
_cell.length_a   1.000
_cell.length_b   1.000
_cell.length_c   1.000
_cell.angle_alpha   90.00
_cell.angle_beta   90.00
_cell.angle_gamma   90.00
#
_symmetry.space_group_name_H-M   'P 1'
#
loop_
_entity.id
_entity.type
_entity.pdbx_description
1 polymer ?
#
loop_
_entity_poly.entity_id
_entity_poly.type
_entity_poly.pdbx_seq_one_letter_code
_entity_poly.pdbx_strand_id
1 'polypeptide(L)'
;NKIGRKKTVLLSLIITVVSLLLPIFGESYELMLISFSLLGIGNALMQTSINPLVMTVLQGGNLAATFTFGQFIKAIASFLAPYIAAWGAMASIPSFGLGWRILFPIYMIIGILASFLLVSTPIEEKKTEGKASSLLQCIQLLTKPVILLSFFGIMCHVGIDVGTNATAPKILMERLGVPLNEAVFATSLYFIFRTIGCLTGSFFLRTIKMKHFFIISVILMALSMCGLYVGTSKAILYIAIALVGYGNSNIFSMVLARALESEPKKQNEVSGLMIMGLFGGTIFPLIMGFASDSFGQAGAVIVMAVGVIYLFTYISEIK
;
A
#
# COMPACT_ATOMS: atom_id res chain seq x y z
N ASN A 1 -5.01 22.00 -3.41
CA ASN A 1 -6.31 22.73 -3.37
C ASN A 1 -6.42 23.88 -4.38
N LYS A 2 -5.31 24.49 -4.86
CA LYS A 2 -5.39 25.58 -5.85
C LYS A 2 -5.79 25.10 -7.25
N ILE A 3 -5.46 23.87 -7.61
CA ILE A 3 -5.59 23.32 -8.98
C ILE A 3 -6.86 22.48 -9.14
N GLY A 4 -7.44 21.95 -8.07
CA GLY A 4 -8.53 20.97 -8.06
C GLY A 4 -8.02 19.52 -8.01
N ARG A 5 -8.86 18.62 -7.49
CA ARG A 5 -8.50 17.20 -7.24
C ARG A 5 -8.29 16.44 -8.56
N LYS A 6 -9.25 16.55 -9.50
CA LYS A 6 -9.16 15.92 -10.83
C LYS A 6 -7.91 16.36 -11.59
N LYS A 7 -7.64 17.66 -11.61
CA LYS A 7 -6.43 18.21 -12.28
C LYS A 7 -5.14 17.74 -11.63
N THR A 8 -5.12 17.60 -10.30
CA THR A 8 -3.95 17.09 -9.57
C THR A 8 -3.72 15.60 -9.89
N VAL A 9 -4.78 14.78 -9.98
CA VAL A 9 -4.66 13.37 -10.41
C VAL A 9 -4.16 13.31 -11.86
N LEU A 10 -4.66 14.14 -12.76
CA LEU A 10 -4.17 14.20 -14.14
C LEU A 10 -2.68 14.59 -14.20
N LEU A 11 -2.27 15.59 -13.42
CA LEU A 11 -0.85 15.98 -13.33
C LEU A 11 0.01 14.82 -12.82
N SER A 12 -0.46 14.08 -11.80
CA SER A 12 0.26 12.90 -11.28
C SER A 12 0.39 11.80 -12.33
N LEU A 13 -0.64 11.55 -13.13
CA LEU A 13 -0.60 10.59 -14.24
C LEU A 13 0.42 11.03 -15.30
N ILE A 14 0.46 12.31 -15.66
CA ILE A 14 1.44 12.85 -16.62
C ILE A 14 2.87 12.64 -16.08
N ILE A 15 3.13 12.99 -14.82
CA ILE A 15 4.44 12.77 -14.19
C ILE A 15 4.80 11.29 -14.22
N THR A 16 3.86 10.40 -13.90
CA THR A 16 4.05 8.95 -13.94
C THR A 16 4.38 8.46 -15.35
N VAL A 17 3.65 8.90 -16.37
CA VAL A 17 3.90 8.55 -17.78
C VAL A 17 5.29 9.01 -18.21
N VAL A 18 5.68 10.25 -17.86
CA VAL A 18 7.03 10.77 -18.15
C VAL A 18 8.10 9.96 -17.43
N SER A 19 7.87 9.58 -16.16
CA SER A 19 8.83 8.77 -15.41
C SER A 19 9.05 7.39 -16.06
N LEU A 20 7.97 6.75 -16.53
CA LEU A 20 8.03 5.44 -17.19
C LEU A 20 8.64 5.50 -18.60
N LEU A 21 8.69 6.66 -19.22
CA LEU A 21 9.32 6.86 -20.51
C LEU A 21 10.86 6.80 -20.41
N LEU A 22 11.45 7.31 -19.33
CA LEU A 22 12.90 7.41 -19.17
C LEU A 22 13.65 6.08 -19.28
N PRO A 23 13.24 4.97 -18.61
CA PRO A 23 13.93 3.69 -18.69
C PRO A 23 13.89 3.04 -20.09
N ILE A 24 13.06 3.53 -21.00
CA ILE A 24 13.02 3.04 -22.38
C ILE A 24 14.28 3.46 -23.14
N PHE A 25 14.85 4.63 -22.81
CA PHE A 25 16.01 5.19 -23.49
C PHE A 25 17.36 4.64 -22.99
N GLY A 26 17.42 4.06 -21.78
CA GLY A 26 18.67 3.53 -21.25
C GLY A 26 18.56 2.85 -19.90
N GLU A 27 19.67 2.25 -19.46
CA GLU A 27 19.80 1.48 -18.21
C GLU A 27 20.80 2.13 -17.23
N SER A 28 21.22 3.41 -17.47
CA SER A 28 22.17 4.02 -16.55
C SER A 28 21.55 4.21 -15.15
N TYR A 29 22.38 4.11 -14.13
CA TYR A 29 21.96 4.27 -12.73
C TYR A 29 21.26 5.61 -12.50
N GLU A 30 21.82 6.67 -13.04
CA GLU A 30 21.30 8.05 -12.90
C GLU A 30 19.91 8.16 -13.53
N LEU A 31 19.73 7.59 -14.74
CA LEU A 31 18.46 7.64 -15.45
C LEU A 31 17.37 6.88 -14.69
N MET A 32 17.72 5.70 -14.14
CA MET A 32 16.82 4.92 -13.30
C MET A 32 16.46 5.66 -12.01
N LEU A 33 17.45 6.29 -11.37
CA LEU A 33 17.23 7.06 -10.14
C LEU A 33 16.27 8.24 -10.39
N ILE A 34 16.46 8.99 -11.47
CA ILE A 34 15.56 10.09 -11.86
C ILE A 34 14.15 9.54 -12.15
N SER A 35 14.05 8.46 -12.91
CA SER A 35 12.79 7.81 -13.24
C SER A 35 12.02 7.41 -11.98
N PHE A 36 12.65 6.66 -11.08
CA PHE A 36 11.99 6.21 -9.84
C PHE A 36 11.68 7.35 -8.88
N SER A 37 12.50 8.41 -8.86
CA SER A 37 12.20 9.62 -8.08
C SER A 37 10.95 10.33 -8.60
N LEU A 38 10.82 10.50 -9.91
CA LEU A 38 9.63 11.08 -10.54
C LEU A 38 8.40 10.18 -10.34
N LEU A 39 8.58 8.85 -10.44
CA LEU A 39 7.51 7.88 -10.19
C LEU A 39 7.01 7.99 -8.74
N GLY A 40 7.91 8.15 -7.78
CA GLY A 40 7.57 8.39 -6.36
C GLY A 40 6.78 9.66 -6.16
N ILE A 41 7.20 10.77 -6.78
CA ILE A 41 6.49 12.06 -6.75
C ILE A 41 5.09 11.91 -7.36
N GLY A 42 4.97 11.31 -8.55
CA GLY A 42 3.70 11.05 -9.21
C GLY A 42 2.76 10.22 -8.35
N ASN A 43 3.26 9.13 -7.75
CA ASN A 43 2.49 8.26 -6.86
C ASN A 43 2.00 8.99 -5.59
N ALA A 44 2.84 9.81 -4.96
CA ALA A 44 2.46 10.59 -3.79
C ALA A 44 1.36 11.62 -4.11
N LEU A 45 1.49 12.34 -5.23
CA LEU A 45 0.47 13.27 -5.72
C LEU A 45 -0.84 12.56 -6.06
N MET A 46 -0.77 11.38 -6.69
CA MET A 46 -1.94 10.58 -7.02
C MET A 46 -2.68 10.15 -5.76
N GLN A 47 -2.00 9.51 -4.83
CA GLN A 47 -2.63 8.97 -3.62
C GLN A 47 -3.24 10.07 -2.73
N THR A 48 -2.58 11.23 -2.60
CA THR A 48 -3.12 12.35 -1.84
C THR A 48 -4.37 12.97 -2.45
N SER A 49 -4.53 12.91 -3.77
CA SER A 49 -5.62 13.57 -4.49
C SER A 49 -6.75 12.62 -4.85
N ILE A 50 -6.46 11.34 -5.15
CA ILE A 50 -7.49 10.37 -5.55
C ILE A 50 -8.42 10.02 -4.39
N ASN A 51 -7.91 9.94 -3.16
CA ASN A 51 -8.72 9.59 -2.00
C ASN A 51 -9.84 10.62 -1.75
N PRO A 52 -9.56 11.94 -1.68
CA PRO A 52 -10.62 12.93 -1.58
C PRO A 52 -11.49 13.05 -2.84
N LEU A 53 -10.94 12.73 -4.04
CA LEU A 53 -11.71 12.71 -5.28
C LEU A 53 -12.77 11.61 -5.25
N VAL A 54 -12.38 10.40 -4.82
CA VAL A 54 -13.30 9.27 -4.62
C VAL A 54 -14.43 9.65 -3.66
N MET A 55 -14.13 10.32 -2.56
CA MET A 55 -15.18 10.80 -1.64
C MET A 55 -16.15 11.81 -2.28
N THR A 56 -15.67 12.60 -3.23
CA THR A 56 -16.55 13.57 -3.94
C THR A 56 -17.54 12.85 -4.85
N VAL A 57 -17.12 11.73 -5.45
CA VAL A 57 -17.95 10.95 -6.38
C VAL A 57 -18.88 9.98 -5.65
N LEU A 58 -18.43 9.43 -4.51
CA LEU A 58 -19.20 8.52 -3.69
C LEU A 58 -20.22 9.27 -2.82
N GLN A 59 -21.44 9.37 -3.32
CA GLN A 59 -22.56 9.86 -2.53
C GLN A 59 -23.24 8.69 -1.81
N GLY A 60 -22.98 8.54 -0.49
CA GLY A 60 -23.66 7.53 0.35
C GLY A 60 -23.15 6.10 0.23
N GLY A 61 -22.02 5.85 -0.45
CA GLY A 61 -21.39 4.54 -0.57
C GLY A 61 -20.46 4.20 0.60
N ASN A 62 -20.14 2.91 0.77
CA ASN A 62 -19.16 2.46 1.76
C ASN A 62 -17.74 2.79 1.31
N LEU A 63 -17.16 3.80 1.94
CA LEU A 63 -15.85 4.35 1.60
C LEU A 63 -14.72 3.31 1.77
N ALA A 64 -14.74 2.56 2.88
CA ALA A 64 -13.75 1.53 3.15
C ALA A 64 -13.79 0.41 2.09
N ALA A 65 -14.99 -0.05 1.71
CA ALA A 65 -15.17 -1.05 0.66
C ALA A 65 -14.62 -0.56 -0.68
N THR A 66 -14.86 0.71 -1.03
CA THR A 66 -14.38 1.28 -2.29
C THR A 66 -12.85 1.42 -2.31
N PHE A 67 -12.25 1.91 -1.23
CA PHE A 67 -10.79 1.96 -1.11
C PHE A 67 -10.18 0.55 -1.17
N THR A 68 -10.80 -0.43 -0.50
CA THR A 68 -10.36 -1.82 -0.54
C THR A 68 -10.42 -2.41 -1.95
N PHE A 69 -11.47 -2.11 -2.72
CA PHE A 69 -11.54 -2.51 -4.13
C PHE A 69 -10.42 -1.87 -4.96
N GLY A 70 -10.10 -0.60 -4.72
CA GLY A 70 -8.93 0.05 -5.33
C GLY A 70 -7.60 -0.65 -4.98
N GLN A 71 -7.44 -1.09 -3.71
CA GLN A 71 -6.26 -1.87 -3.30
C GLN A 71 -6.22 -3.26 -3.97
N PHE A 72 -7.37 -3.89 -4.23
CA PHE A 72 -7.44 -5.14 -4.99
C PHE A 72 -6.91 -4.97 -6.42
N ILE A 73 -7.33 -3.93 -7.14
CA ILE A 73 -6.81 -3.64 -8.49
C ILE A 73 -5.29 -3.39 -8.45
N LYS A 74 -4.82 -2.61 -7.46
CA LYS A 74 -3.39 -2.39 -7.25
C LYS A 74 -2.62 -3.69 -6.98
N ALA A 75 -3.20 -4.59 -6.20
CA ALA A 75 -2.58 -5.88 -5.86
C ALA A 75 -2.43 -6.77 -7.10
N ILE A 76 -3.42 -6.80 -8.00
CA ILE A 76 -3.31 -7.51 -9.29
C ILE A 76 -2.15 -6.95 -10.12
N ALA A 77 -2.05 -5.62 -10.26
CA ALA A 77 -0.96 -5.00 -11.00
C ALA A 77 0.41 -5.34 -10.41
N SER A 78 0.52 -5.31 -9.07
CA SER A 78 1.76 -5.67 -8.36
C SER A 78 2.12 -7.15 -8.53
N PHE A 79 1.13 -8.03 -8.56
CA PHE A 79 1.33 -9.46 -8.81
C PHE A 79 1.82 -9.74 -10.24
N LEU A 80 1.26 -9.05 -11.24
CA LEU A 80 1.60 -9.25 -12.64
C LEU A 80 2.97 -8.66 -13.01
N ALA A 81 3.43 -7.61 -12.33
CA ALA A 81 4.65 -6.89 -12.67
C ALA A 81 5.90 -7.79 -12.82
N PRO A 82 6.26 -8.66 -11.86
CA PRO A 82 7.42 -9.52 -11.97
C PRO A 82 7.30 -10.55 -13.10
N TYR A 83 6.10 -11.03 -13.39
CA TYR A 83 5.87 -11.96 -14.51
C TYR A 83 6.07 -11.28 -15.85
N ILE A 84 5.53 -10.08 -16.04
CA ILE A 84 5.73 -9.29 -17.26
C ILE A 84 7.21 -9.01 -17.48
N ALA A 85 7.93 -8.61 -16.43
CA ALA A 85 9.36 -8.38 -16.50
C ALA A 85 10.14 -9.66 -16.88
N ALA A 86 9.81 -10.80 -16.26
CA ALA A 86 10.43 -12.08 -16.55
C ALA A 86 10.15 -12.55 -17.99
N TRP A 87 8.91 -12.44 -18.46
CA TRP A 87 8.53 -12.79 -19.84
C TRP A 87 9.27 -11.91 -20.86
N GLY A 88 9.44 -10.62 -20.57
CA GLY A 88 10.23 -9.72 -21.39
C GLY A 88 11.72 -10.09 -21.43
N ALA A 89 12.30 -10.42 -20.27
CA ALA A 89 13.68 -10.84 -20.16
C ALA A 89 13.97 -12.16 -20.91
N MET A 90 13.03 -13.11 -20.86
CA MET A 90 13.12 -14.40 -21.55
C MET A 90 12.67 -14.35 -23.01
N ALA A 91 12.32 -13.17 -23.54
CA ALA A 91 11.73 -12.98 -24.87
C ALA A 91 10.47 -13.84 -25.13
N SER A 92 9.75 -14.23 -24.08
CA SER A 92 8.47 -14.96 -24.16
C SER A 92 7.34 -14.08 -24.69
N ILE A 93 7.50 -12.75 -24.59
CA ILE A 93 6.65 -11.73 -25.21
C ILE A 93 7.50 -10.79 -26.06
N PRO A 94 6.93 -10.11 -27.07
CA PRO A 94 7.66 -9.14 -27.90
C PRO A 94 8.23 -8.03 -27.00
N SER A 95 9.56 -8.00 -26.79
CA SER A 95 10.21 -7.03 -25.92
C SER A 95 10.88 -5.87 -26.69
N PHE A 96 10.96 -5.96 -28.02
CA PHE A 96 11.56 -4.93 -28.90
C PHE A 96 12.97 -4.53 -28.46
N GLY A 97 13.74 -5.47 -27.93
CA GLY A 97 15.09 -5.23 -27.40
C GLY A 97 15.15 -4.65 -25.98
N LEU A 98 14.00 -4.39 -25.34
CA LEU A 98 13.95 -3.82 -23.99
C LEU A 98 14.14 -4.86 -22.86
N GLY A 99 14.01 -6.18 -23.18
CA GLY A 99 14.08 -7.22 -22.18
C GLY A 99 13.06 -6.99 -21.04
N TRP A 100 13.51 -7.04 -19.79
CA TRP A 100 12.64 -6.80 -18.62
C TRP A 100 12.02 -5.40 -18.59
N ARG A 101 12.64 -4.42 -19.26
CA ARG A 101 12.13 -3.04 -19.33
C ARG A 101 10.84 -2.88 -20.13
N ILE A 102 10.38 -3.94 -20.82
CA ILE A 102 9.04 -3.93 -21.49
C ILE A 102 7.89 -3.58 -20.51
N LEU A 103 8.10 -3.78 -19.23
CA LEU A 103 7.17 -3.40 -18.19
C LEU A 103 6.82 -1.90 -18.24
N PHE A 104 7.80 -1.03 -18.52
CA PHE A 104 7.60 0.42 -18.51
C PHE A 104 6.66 0.90 -19.61
N PRO A 105 6.85 0.55 -20.90
CA PRO A 105 5.90 0.94 -21.95
C PRO A 105 4.50 0.34 -21.74
N ILE A 106 4.37 -0.87 -21.18
CA ILE A 106 3.06 -1.45 -20.87
C ILE A 106 2.34 -0.58 -19.83
N TYR A 107 2.98 -0.23 -18.73
CA TYR A 107 2.37 0.64 -17.73
C TYR A 107 2.19 2.08 -18.22
N MET A 108 3.05 2.57 -19.09
CA MET A 108 2.89 3.88 -19.73
C MET A 108 1.60 3.93 -20.56
N ILE A 109 1.32 2.91 -21.37
CA ILE A 109 0.08 2.81 -22.16
C ILE A 109 -1.15 2.81 -21.22
N ILE A 110 -1.10 2.03 -20.15
CA ILE A 110 -2.18 2.01 -19.14
C ILE A 110 -2.37 3.39 -18.52
N GLY A 111 -1.27 4.08 -18.19
CA GLY A 111 -1.32 5.44 -17.64
C GLY A 111 -1.92 6.46 -18.61
N ILE A 112 -1.61 6.37 -19.91
CA ILE A 112 -2.19 7.21 -20.96
C ILE A 112 -3.69 6.95 -21.09
N LEU A 113 -4.10 5.67 -21.14
CA LEU A 113 -5.52 5.29 -21.21
C LEU A 113 -6.28 5.77 -19.96
N ALA A 114 -5.71 5.62 -18.78
CA ALA A 114 -6.31 6.12 -17.54
C ALA A 114 -6.46 7.65 -17.56
N SER A 115 -5.47 8.37 -18.10
CA SER A 115 -5.51 9.83 -18.26
C SER A 115 -6.64 10.24 -19.19
N PHE A 116 -6.77 9.56 -20.33
CA PHE A 116 -7.84 9.81 -21.29
C PHE A 116 -9.23 9.56 -20.69
N LEU A 117 -9.41 8.42 -20.00
CA LEU A 117 -10.67 8.10 -19.32
C LEU A 117 -11.02 9.15 -18.26
N LEU A 118 -10.03 9.59 -17.46
CA LEU A 118 -10.27 10.59 -16.44
C LEU A 118 -10.63 11.96 -17.04
N VAL A 119 -10.00 12.36 -18.14
CA VAL A 119 -10.35 13.62 -18.86
C VAL A 119 -11.78 13.55 -19.35
N SER A 120 -12.17 12.43 -19.98
CA SER A 120 -13.49 12.22 -20.58
C SER A 120 -14.61 12.10 -19.55
N THR A 121 -14.29 11.75 -18.28
CA THR A 121 -15.30 11.61 -17.23
C THR A 121 -15.67 12.97 -16.65
N PRO A 122 -16.94 13.41 -16.77
CA PRO A 122 -17.38 14.65 -16.13
C PRO A 122 -17.44 14.45 -14.60
N ILE A 123 -16.58 15.15 -13.87
CA ILE A 123 -16.58 15.16 -12.40
C ILE A 123 -16.78 16.61 -11.97
N GLU A 124 -17.92 16.88 -11.32
CA GLU A 124 -18.19 18.18 -10.72
C GLU A 124 -17.47 18.28 -9.38
N GLU A 125 -16.42 19.07 -9.37
CA GLU A 125 -15.73 19.41 -8.12
C GLU A 125 -16.33 20.69 -7.54
N LYS A 126 -16.85 20.62 -6.32
CA LYS A 126 -17.16 21.83 -5.55
C LYS A 126 -15.83 22.56 -5.31
N LYS A 127 -15.70 23.77 -5.84
CA LYS A 127 -14.55 24.63 -5.55
C LYS A 127 -14.41 24.74 -4.04
N THR A 128 -13.27 24.34 -3.51
CA THR A 128 -12.97 24.52 -2.09
C THR A 128 -12.81 26.02 -1.87
N GLU A 129 -13.82 26.67 -1.29
CA GLU A 129 -13.77 28.06 -0.89
C GLU A 129 -12.80 28.17 0.28
N GLY A 130 -11.65 28.79 0.07
CA GLY A 130 -10.67 29.05 1.12
C GLY A 130 -9.22 29.10 0.62
N LYS A 131 -8.34 29.72 1.42
CA LYS A 131 -6.90 29.71 1.20
C LYS A 131 -6.39 28.26 1.37
N ALA A 132 -5.44 27.85 0.52
CA ALA A 132 -4.76 26.57 0.68
C ALA A 132 -4.14 26.47 2.08
N SER A 133 -4.37 25.37 2.78
CA SER A 133 -3.80 25.13 4.10
C SER A 133 -2.28 25.11 4.03
N SER A 134 -1.63 25.76 5.00
CA SER A 134 -0.18 25.69 5.15
C SER A 134 0.25 24.30 5.66
N LEU A 135 1.53 23.96 5.46
CA LEU A 135 2.09 22.70 5.98
C LEU A 135 1.90 22.61 7.51
N LEU A 136 2.08 23.73 8.23
CA LEU A 136 1.88 23.78 9.67
C LEU A 136 0.44 23.47 10.07
N GLN A 137 -0.54 23.98 9.33
CA GLN A 137 -1.96 23.69 9.56
C GLN A 137 -2.30 22.21 9.29
N CYS A 138 -1.62 21.56 8.33
CA CYS A 138 -1.77 20.13 8.11
C CYS A 138 -1.19 19.34 9.29
N ILE A 139 0.02 19.70 9.76
CA ILE A 139 0.66 19.04 10.91
C ILE A 139 -0.17 19.25 12.18
N GLN A 140 -0.79 20.40 12.39
CA GLN A 140 -1.67 20.66 13.52
C GLN A 140 -2.88 19.70 13.58
N LEU A 141 -3.27 19.06 12.47
CA LEU A 141 -4.30 18.03 12.53
C LEU A 141 -3.88 16.80 13.34
N LEU A 142 -2.59 16.56 13.50
CA LEU A 142 -2.07 15.49 14.37
C LEU A 142 -2.36 15.75 15.86
N THR A 143 -2.78 16.94 16.26
CA THR A 143 -3.26 17.18 17.64
C THR A 143 -4.61 16.51 17.90
N LYS A 144 -5.35 16.12 16.86
CA LYS A 144 -6.61 15.39 16.99
C LYS A 144 -6.34 13.91 17.19
N PRO A 145 -6.84 13.28 18.28
CA PRO A 145 -6.53 11.89 18.60
C PRO A 145 -6.81 10.92 17.45
N VAL A 146 -7.97 11.03 16.81
CA VAL A 146 -8.36 10.15 15.69
C VAL A 146 -7.35 10.23 14.55
N ILE A 147 -6.90 11.44 14.19
CA ILE A 147 -5.95 11.65 13.09
C ILE A 147 -4.56 11.11 13.46
N LEU A 148 -4.10 11.41 14.69
CA LEU A 148 -2.80 10.93 15.17
C LEU A 148 -2.76 9.39 15.21
N LEU A 149 -3.80 8.79 15.80
CA LEU A 149 -3.89 7.33 15.92
C LEU A 149 -4.02 6.68 14.53
N SER A 150 -4.76 7.29 13.61
CA SER A 150 -4.84 6.81 12.22
C SER A 150 -3.50 6.90 11.49
N PHE A 151 -2.75 7.98 11.70
CA PHE A 151 -1.42 8.16 11.12
C PHE A 151 -0.48 7.02 11.54
N PHE A 152 -0.38 6.74 12.84
CA PHE A 152 0.41 5.62 13.33
C PHE A 152 -0.18 4.26 12.92
N GLY A 153 -1.51 4.15 12.80
CA GLY A 153 -2.17 2.94 12.28
C GLY A 153 -1.71 2.60 10.85
N ILE A 154 -1.61 3.61 9.99
CA ILE A 154 -1.08 3.45 8.63
C ILE A 154 0.41 3.12 8.65
N MET A 155 1.20 3.79 9.53
CA MET A 155 2.62 3.46 9.70
C MET A 155 2.82 1.99 10.07
N CYS A 156 2.07 1.49 11.05
CA CYS A 156 2.13 0.09 11.46
C CYS A 156 1.72 -0.86 10.33
N HIS A 157 0.59 -0.56 9.65
CA HIS A 157 0.13 -1.35 8.50
C HIS A 157 1.21 -1.50 7.43
N VAL A 158 1.81 -0.38 6.99
CA VAL A 158 2.82 -0.39 5.92
C VAL A 158 4.13 -0.99 6.41
N GLY A 159 4.51 -0.74 7.67
CA GLY A 159 5.66 -1.36 8.30
C GLY A 159 5.57 -2.89 8.34
N ILE A 160 4.39 -3.42 8.69
CA ILE A 160 4.11 -4.86 8.67
C ILE A 160 4.09 -5.40 7.25
N ASP A 161 3.51 -4.66 6.29
CA ASP A 161 3.46 -5.03 4.88
C ASP A 161 4.87 -5.22 4.30
N VAL A 162 5.69 -4.18 4.35
CA VAL A 162 7.06 -4.20 3.85
C VAL A 162 7.94 -5.14 4.67
N GLY A 163 7.76 -5.12 5.99
CA GLY A 163 8.47 -5.98 6.92
C GLY A 163 8.25 -7.47 6.63
N THR A 164 7.00 -7.89 6.44
CA THR A 164 6.69 -9.29 6.12
C THR A 164 7.34 -9.71 4.81
N ASN A 165 7.26 -8.88 3.77
CA ASN A 165 7.86 -9.19 2.47
C ASN A 165 9.39 -9.32 2.54
N ALA A 166 10.05 -8.51 3.38
CA ALA A 166 11.50 -8.57 3.57
C ALA A 166 11.93 -9.75 4.45
N THR A 167 11.13 -10.14 5.43
CA THR A 167 11.51 -11.08 6.49
C THR A 167 11.02 -12.50 6.22
N ALA A 168 9.87 -12.71 5.60
CA ALA A 168 9.30 -14.02 5.38
C ALA A 168 10.24 -14.97 4.61
N PRO A 169 10.89 -14.58 3.50
CA PRO A 169 11.89 -15.42 2.86
C PRO A 169 13.08 -15.75 3.78
N LYS A 170 13.55 -14.76 4.55
CA LYS A 170 14.69 -14.93 5.46
C LYS A 170 14.38 -15.91 6.59
N ILE A 171 13.15 -15.88 7.14
CA ILE A 171 12.69 -16.84 8.15
C ILE A 171 12.73 -18.27 7.60
N LEU A 172 12.28 -18.48 6.36
CA LEU A 172 12.31 -19.79 5.73
C LEU A 172 13.76 -20.28 5.52
N MET A 173 14.65 -19.40 5.07
CA MET A 173 16.08 -19.73 4.91
C MET A 173 16.72 -20.05 6.27
N GLU A 174 16.49 -19.22 7.29
CA GLU A 174 17.10 -19.37 8.61
C GLU A 174 16.62 -20.65 9.33
N ARG A 175 15.32 -20.94 9.29
CA ARG A 175 14.73 -22.02 10.10
C ARG A 175 14.61 -23.35 9.40
N LEU A 176 14.44 -23.34 8.07
CA LEU A 176 14.24 -24.55 7.29
C LEU A 176 15.41 -24.90 6.38
N GLY A 177 16.43 -24.01 6.30
CA GLY A 177 17.57 -24.21 5.41
C GLY A 177 17.21 -24.24 3.93
N VAL A 178 16.02 -23.75 3.53
CA VAL A 178 15.62 -23.75 2.13
C VAL A 178 16.43 -22.73 1.33
N PRO A 179 16.77 -23.01 0.06
CA PRO A 179 17.50 -22.08 -0.78
C PRO A 179 16.64 -20.85 -1.15
N LEU A 180 17.30 -19.75 -1.54
CA LEU A 180 16.65 -18.46 -1.83
C LEU A 180 15.55 -18.57 -2.90
N ASN A 181 15.77 -19.37 -3.94
CA ASN A 181 14.80 -19.57 -5.01
C ASN A 181 13.46 -20.18 -4.53
N GLU A 182 13.47 -21.01 -3.49
CA GLU A 182 12.26 -21.51 -2.84
C GLU A 182 11.70 -20.52 -1.82
N ALA A 183 12.59 -19.86 -1.06
CA ALA A 183 12.18 -18.93 -0.01
C ALA A 183 11.39 -17.73 -0.57
N VAL A 184 11.71 -17.26 -1.78
CA VAL A 184 11.01 -16.16 -2.47
C VAL A 184 9.51 -16.46 -2.66
N PHE A 185 9.10 -17.73 -2.68
CA PHE A 185 7.69 -18.11 -2.74
C PHE A 185 6.87 -17.54 -1.56
N ALA A 186 7.50 -17.30 -0.40
CA ALA A 186 6.86 -16.66 0.75
C ALA A 186 6.26 -15.29 0.39
N THR A 187 6.99 -14.48 -0.36
CA THR A 187 6.50 -13.17 -0.84
C THR A 187 5.32 -13.32 -1.79
N SER A 188 5.38 -14.28 -2.71
CA SER A 188 4.26 -14.57 -3.62
C SER A 188 3.02 -15.02 -2.85
N LEU A 189 3.18 -15.89 -1.86
CA LEU A 189 2.11 -16.36 -1.00
C LEU A 189 1.45 -15.21 -0.23
N TYR A 190 2.25 -14.29 0.32
CA TYR A 190 1.75 -13.08 0.97
C TYR A 190 0.86 -12.28 0.01
N PHE A 191 1.33 -11.99 -1.20
CA PHE A 191 0.57 -11.19 -2.17
C PHE A 191 -0.69 -11.89 -2.68
N ILE A 192 -0.67 -13.22 -2.84
CA ILE A 192 -1.87 -14.00 -3.19
C ILE A 192 -2.94 -13.78 -2.13
N PHE A 193 -2.61 -14.01 -0.85
CA PHE A 193 -3.59 -13.87 0.24
C PHE A 193 -3.99 -12.41 0.48
N ARG A 194 -3.09 -11.46 0.26
CA ARG A 194 -3.42 -10.03 0.26
C ARG A 194 -4.43 -9.69 -0.83
N THR A 195 -4.24 -10.19 -2.04
CA THR A 195 -5.16 -9.97 -3.16
C THR A 195 -6.55 -10.56 -2.88
N ILE A 196 -6.59 -11.81 -2.39
CA ILE A 196 -7.84 -12.46 -1.97
C ILE A 196 -8.51 -11.66 -0.84
N GLY A 197 -7.73 -11.19 0.14
CA GLY A 197 -8.22 -10.38 1.25
C GLY A 197 -8.80 -9.04 0.80
N CYS A 198 -8.17 -8.35 -0.15
CA CYS A 198 -8.70 -7.11 -0.73
C CYS A 198 -10.00 -7.38 -1.52
N LEU A 199 -10.06 -8.45 -2.30
CA LEU A 199 -11.26 -8.80 -3.05
C LEU A 199 -12.42 -9.11 -2.11
N THR A 200 -12.24 -10.06 -1.22
CA THR A 200 -13.29 -10.49 -0.26
C THR A 200 -13.67 -9.37 0.69
N GLY A 201 -12.69 -8.60 1.17
CA GLY A 201 -12.92 -7.45 2.04
C GLY A 201 -13.74 -6.34 1.38
N SER A 202 -13.61 -6.12 0.06
CA SER A 202 -14.44 -5.15 -0.65
C SER A 202 -15.92 -5.53 -0.65
N PHE A 203 -16.26 -6.82 -0.61
CA PHE A 203 -17.64 -7.31 -0.46
C PHE A 203 -18.07 -7.32 1.00
N PHE A 204 -17.26 -7.86 1.91
CA PHE A 204 -17.63 -7.98 3.33
C PHE A 204 -17.80 -6.62 3.99
N LEU A 205 -17.01 -5.61 3.66
CA LEU A 205 -17.15 -4.27 4.20
C LEU A 205 -18.46 -3.56 3.78
N ARG A 206 -19.19 -4.09 2.80
CA ARG A 206 -20.54 -3.61 2.45
C ARG A 206 -21.64 -4.17 3.34
N THR A 207 -21.40 -5.35 3.92
CA THR A 207 -22.41 -6.14 4.66
C THR A 207 -22.12 -6.23 6.15
N ILE A 208 -20.84 -6.23 6.54
CA ILE A 208 -20.39 -6.35 7.91
C ILE A 208 -19.93 -4.98 8.42
N LYS A 209 -20.20 -4.67 9.69
CA LYS A 209 -19.70 -3.45 10.33
C LYS A 209 -18.15 -3.41 10.26
N MET A 210 -17.61 -2.28 9.84
CA MET A 210 -16.16 -2.08 9.68
C MET A 210 -15.36 -2.49 10.92
N LYS A 211 -15.89 -2.21 12.12
CA LYS A 211 -15.26 -2.60 13.40
C LYS A 211 -15.08 -4.11 13.54
N HIS A 212 -16.09 -4.92 13.23
CA HIS A 212 -15.98 -6.38 13.35
C HIS A 212 -14.96 -6.93 12.34
N PHE A 213 -14.97 -6.42 11.12
CA PHE A 213 -14.00 -6.85 10.10
C PHE A 213 -12.58 -6.44 10.48
N PHE A 214 -12.39 -5.25 11.07
CA PHE A 214 -11.11 -4.79 11.57
C PHE A 214 -10.58 -5.68 12.69
N ILE A 215 -11.43 -6.04 13.67
CA ILE A 215 -11.07 -6.96 14.77
C ILE A 215 -10.60 -8.32 14.22
N ILE A 216 -11.36 -8.90 13.30
CA ILE A 216 -10.99 -10.18 12.65
C ILE A 216 -9.63 -10.05 11.98
N SER A 217 -9.41 -8.97 11.22
CA SER A 217 -8.16 -8.71 10.52
C SER A 217 -6.97 -8.64 11.49
N VAL A 218 -7.11 -7.91 12.61
CA VAL A 218 -6.04 -7.78 13.60
C VAL A 218 -5.79 -9.08 14.36
N ILE A 219 -6.83 -9.88 14.65
CA ILE A 219 -6.68 -11.22 15.25
C ILE A 219 -5.90 -12.15 14.31
N LEU A 220 -6.21 -12.17 13.01
CA LEU A 220 -5.47 -12.96 12.03
C LEU A 220 -4.00 -12.55 11.96
N MET A 221 -3.72 -11.25 12.03
CA MET A 221 -2.35 -10.73 12.09
C MET A 221 -1.64 -11.16 13.38
N ALA A 222 -2.30 -11.13 14.53
CA ALA A 222 -1.71 -11.58 15.80
C ALA A 222 -1.39 -13.07 15.77
N LEU A 223 -2.31 -13.91 15.28
CA LEU A 223 -2.06 -15.35 15.10
C LEU A 223 -0.89 -15.59 14.14
N SER A 224 -0.79 -14.78 13.09
CA SER A 224 0.35 -14.81 12.18
C SER A 224 1.66 -14.50 12.88
N MET A 225 1.72 -13.44 13.71
CA MET A 225 2.95 -13.09 14.44
C MET A 225 3.37 -14.23 15.37
N CYS A 226 2.43 -14.88 16.07
CA CYS A 226 2.72 -16.08 16.85
C CYS A 226 3.27 -17.21 15.96
N GLY A 227 2.63 -17.51 14.84
CA GLY A 227 3.09 -18.54 13.90
C GLY A 227 4.47 -18.24 13.30
N LEU A 228 4.75 -16.99 12.95
CA LEU A 228 6.07 -16.56 12.47
C LEU A 228 7.14 -16.60 13.56
N TYR A 229 6.76 -16.37 14.83
CA TYR A 229 7.70 -16.37 15.95
C TYR A 229 8.09 -17.79 16.36
N VAL A 230 7.12 -18.70 16.54
CA VAL A 230 7.37 -20.05 17.06
C VAL A 230 7.45 -21.14 15.97
N GLY A 231 7.05 -20.84 14.73
CA GLY A 231 6.93 -21.83 13.67
C GLY A 231 8.27 -22.46 13.28
N THR A 232 8.33 -23.80 13.30
CA THR A 232 9.48 -24.61 12.91
C THR A 232 9.21 -25.48 11.70
N SER A 233 7.97 -25.55 11.23
CA SER A 233 7.60 -26.32 10.04
C SER A 233 7.20 -25.43 8.88
N LYS A 234 7.42 -25.89 7.65
CA LYS A 234 7.06 -25.19 6.41
C LYS A 234 5.57 -24.84 6.37
N ALA A 235 4.70 -25.77 6.83
CA ALA A 235 3.26 -25.57 6.86
C ALA A 235 2.85 -24.43 7.81
N ILE A 236 3.37 -24.41 9.04
CA ILE A 236 3.06 -23.33 10.02
C ILE A 236 3.50 -21.97 9.49
N LEU A 237 4.71 -21.88 8.94
CA LEU A 237 5.24 -20.62 8.39
C LEU A 237 4.41 -20.14 7.20
N TYR A 238 4.03 -21.02 6.28
CA TYR A 238 3.18 -20.66 5.15
C TYR A 238 1.78 -20.21 5.57
N ILE A 239 1.16 -20.90 6.52
CA ILE A 239 -0.14 -20.49 7.09
C ILE A 239 0.00 -19.11 7.75
N ALA A 240 1.05 -18.89 8.52
CA ALA A 240 1.29 -17.60 9.15
C ALA A 240 1.47 -16.47 8.13
N ILE A 241 2.24 -16.69 7.05
CA ILE A 241 2.41 -15.72 5.97
C ILE A 241 1.07 -15.44 5.26
N ALA A 242 0.27 -16.46 5.01
CA ALA A 242 -1.06 -16.32 4.43
C ALA A 242 -2.00 -15.49 5.33
N LEU A 243 -1.97 -15.75 6.64
CA LEU A 243 -2.79 -15.04 7.63
C LEU A 243 -2.44 -13.56 7.72
N VAL A 244 -1.15 -13.18 7.72
CA VAL A 244 -0.78 -11.76 7.72
C VAL A 244 -1.11 -11.11 6.39
N GLY A 245 -0.93 -11.80 5.26
CA GLY A 245 -1.30 -11.28 3.94
C GLY A 245 -2.80 -10.93 3.88
N TYR A 246 -3.65 -11.86 4.32
CA TYR A 246 -5.10 -11.65 4.37
C TYR A 246 -5.49 -10.60 5.41
N GLY A 247 -4.99 -10.71 6.65
CA GLY A 247 -5.35 -9.81 7.76
C GLY A 247 -4.93 -8.36 7.50
N ASN A 248 -3.72 -8.15 6.95
CA ASN A 248 -3.22 -6.81 6.68
C ASN A 248 -3.85 -6.13 5.45
N SER A 249 -4.51 -6.89 4.57
CA SER A 249 -4.97 -6.45 3.25
C SER A 249 -5.89 -5.22 3.27
N ASN A 250 -6.75 -5.10 4.29
CA ASN A 250 -7.81 -4.09 4.35
C ASN A 250 -7.56 -2.99 5.40
N ILE A 251 -6.51 -3.14 6.23
CA ILE A 251 -6.21 -2.19 7.34
C ILE A 251 -6.06 -0.76 6.81
N PHE A 252 -5.28 -0.56 5.75
CA PHE A 252 -5.10 0.76 5.14
C PHE A 252 -6.43 1.42 4.79
N SER A 253 -7.31 0.70 4.10
CA SER A 253 -8.59 1.20 3.61
C SER A 253 -9.52 1.61 4.75
N MET A 254 -9.57 0.79 5.81
CA MET A 254 -10.42 1.05 6.98
C MET A 254 -9.91 2.24 7.80
N VAL A 255 -8.59 2.30 8.05
CA VAL A 255 -7.97 3.41 8.79
C VAL A 255 -8.08 4.72 8.01
N LEU A 256 -7.82 4.70 6.69
CA LEU A 256 -7.95 5.87 5.84
C LEU A 256 -9.40 6.38 5.79
N ALA A 257 -10.36 5.48 5.60
CA ALA A 257 -11.78 5.84 5.59
C ALA A 257 -12.17 6.52 6.91
N ARG A 258 -11.80 5.93 8.05
CA ARG A 258 -12.07 6.49 9.37
C ARG A 258 -11.46 7.88 9.57
N ALA A 259 -10.20 8.07 9.14
CA ALA A 259 -9.52 9.35 9.23
C ALA A 259 -10.23 10.43 8.39
N LEU A 260 -10.59 10.11 7.13
CA LEU A 260 -11.26 11.03 6.22
C LEU A 260 -12.68 11.39 6.68
N GLU A 261 -13.41 10.43 7.26
CA GLU A 261 -14.74 10.65 7.82
C GLU A 261 -14.72 11.52 9.08
N SER A 262 -13.61 11.51 9.84
CA SER A 262 -13.49 12.31 11.06
C SER A 262 -13.37 13.81 10.79
N GLU A 263 -12.89 14.21 9.60
CA GLU A 263 -12.65 15.60 9.20
C GLU A 263 -13.19 15.90 7.80
N PRO A 264 -14.50 15.93 7.58
CA PRO A 264 -15.09 16.09 6.25
C PRO A 264 -14.72 17.39 5.54
N LYS A 265 -14.38 18.45 6.31
CA LYS A 265 -13.98 19.76 5.77
C LYS A 265 -12.51 19.85 5.36
N LYS A 266 -11.66 18.91 5.82
CA LYS A 266 -10.19 18.92 5.64
C LYS A 266 -9.67 17.63 5.01
N GLN A 267 -10.44 17.02 4.12
CA GLN A 267 -10.14 15.72 3.52
C GLN A 267 -8.80 15.67 2.76
N ASN A 268 -8.43 16.78 2.10
CA ASN A 268 -7.16 16.86 1.36
C ASN A 268 -5.96 16.84 2.31
N GLU A 269 -6.05 17.60 3.40
CA GLU A 269 -5.02 17.67 4.44
C GLU A 269 -4.88 16.33 5.17
N VAL A 270 -6.01 15.71 5.53
CA VAL A 270 -6.03 14.39 6.15
C VAL A 270 -5.46 13.34 5.20
N SER A 271 -5.87 13.32 3.93
CA SER A 271 -5.30 12.41 2.94
C SER A 271 -3.80 12.58 2.82
N GLY A 272 -3.30 13.82 2.75
CA GLY A 272 -1.87 14.11 2.71
C GLY A 272 -1.12 13.55 3.92
N LEU A 273 -1.64 13.76 5.14
CA LEU A 273 -1.06 13.21 6.36
C LEU A 273 -1.07 11.67 6.38
N MET A 274 -2.16 11.06 5.98
CA MET A 274 -2.28 9.59 5.93
C MET A 274 -1.26 9.00 4.94
N ILE A 275 -1.03 9.64 3.79
CA ILE A 275 -0.01 9.22 2.84
C ILE A 275 1.41 9.41 3.39
N MET A 276 1.67 10.43 4.20
CA MET A 276 2.95 10.54 4.92
C MET A 276 3.17 9.36 5.87
N GLY A 277 2.12 8.76 6.42
CA GLY A 277 2.20 7.53 7.23
C GLY A 277 2.83 6.34 6.51
N LEU A 278 2.86 6.33 5.16
CA LEU A 278 3.58 5.30 4.38
C LEU A 278 5.08 5.23 4.69
N PHE A 279 5.63 6.27 5.34
CA PHE A 279 7.00 6.28 5.86
C PHE A 279 7.28 5.15 6.87
N GLY A 280 6.23 4.54 7.44
CA GLY A 280 6.33 3.29 8.21
C GLY A 280 7.06 2.18 7.46
N GLY A 281 6.93 2.11 6.13
CA GLY A 281 7.67 1.19 5.26
C GLY A 281 9.19 1.41 5.23
N THR A 282 9.68 2.54 5.72
CA THR A 282 11.12 2.81 5.91
C THR A 282 11.52 2.57 7.37
N ILE A 283 10.75 3.07 8.33
CA ILE A 283 11.09 2.99 9.75
C ILE A 283 11.10 1.54 10.23
N PHE A 284 10.07 0.76 9.92
CA PHE A 284 9.95 -0.62 10.40
C PHE A 284 11.13 -1.50 9.95
N PRO A 285 11.50 -1.56 8.64
CA PRO A 285 12.64 -2.36 8.21
C PRO A 285 13.96 -1.94 8.85
N LEU A 286 14.16 -0.65 9.14
CA LEU A 286 15.35 -0.19 9.86
C LEU A 286 15.41 -0.78 11.28
N ILE A 287 14.32 -0.63 12.05
CA ILE A 287 14.24 -1.19 13.42
C ILE A 287 14.33 -2.72 13.37
N MET A 288 13.67 -3.35 12.40
CA MET A 288 13.73 -4.80 12.19
C MET A 288 15.13 -5.28 11.88
N GLY A 289 15.91 -4.51 11.10
CA GLY A 289 17.33 -4.81 10.85
C GLY A 289 18.12 -4.89 12.15
N PHE A 290 18.08 -3.85 12.97
CA PHE A 290 18.76 -3.82 14.27
C PHE A 290 18.28 -4.96 15.20
N ALA A 291 16.99 -5.23 15.25
CA ALA A 291 16.45 -6.32 16.04
C ALA A 291 16.90 -7.71 15.51
N SER A 292 16.99 -7.86 14.20
CA SER A 292 17.44 -9.10 13.57
C SER A 292 18.92 -9.36 13.81
N ASP A 293 19.76 -8.34 13.87
CA ASP A 293 21.19 -8.48 14.17
C ASP A 293 21.43 -9.05 15.57
N SER A 294 20.51 -8.76 16.52
CA SER A 294 20.62 -9.21 17.91
C SER A 294 19.89 -10.53 18.19
N PHE A 295 18.76 -10.78 17.54
CA PHE A 295 17.82 -11.88 17.86
C PHE A 295 17.47 -12.75 16.65
N GLY A 296 18.22 -12.67 15.54
CA GLY A 296 17.85 -13.34 14.29
C GLY A 296 16.53 -12.82 13.72
N GLN A 297 15.92 -13.55 12.81
CA GLN A 297 14.66 -13.13 12.20
C GLN A 297 13.49 -13.07 13.21
N ALA A 298 13.60 -13.71 14.36
CA ALA A 298 12.64 -13.55 15.45
C ALA A 298 12.56 -12.10 15.96
N GLY A 299 13.68 -11.36 15.95
CA GLY A 299 13.71 -9.93 16.29
C GLY A 299 12.85 -9.10 15.35
N ALA A 300 12.91 -9.35 14.05
CA ALA A 300 12.05 -8.68 13.09
C ALA A 300 10.56 -8.96 13.32
N VAL A 301 10.21 -10.21 13.68
CA VAL A 301 8.83 -10.59 14.01
C VAL A 301 8.33 -9.84 15.24
N ILE A 302 9.16 -9.66 16.26
CA ILE A 302 8.80 -8.88 17.48
C ILE A 302 8.46 -7.44 17.10
N VAL A 303 9.25 -6.79 16.24
CA VAL A 303 8.98 -5.41 15.79
C VAL A 303 7.63 -5.32 15.06
N MET A 304 7.33 -6.29 14.18
CA MET A 304 6.03 -6.34 13.50
C MET A 304 4.88 -6.60 14.50
N ALA A 305 5.10 -7.47 15.50
CA ALA A 305 4.12 -7.74 16.55
C ALA A 305 3.76 -6.50 17.38
N VAL A 306 4.72 -5.62 17.66
CA VAL A 306 4.46 -4.31 18.29
C VAL A 306 3.51 -3.48 17.43
N GLY A 307 3.69 -3.47 16.12
CA GLY A 307 2.76 -2.83 15.18
C GLY A 307 1.35 -3.43 15.24
N VAL A 308 1.23 -4.76 15.36
CA VAL A 308 -0.07 -5.44 15.52
C VAL A 308 -0.71 -5.08 16.86
N ILE A 309 0.05 -5.03 17.95
CA ILE A 309 -0.44 -4.59 19.27
C ILE A 309 -0.98 -3.17 19.18
N TYR A 310 -0.30 -2.27 18.48
CA TYR A 310 -0.81 -0.93 18.24
C TYR A 310 -2.16 -0.95 17.52
N LEU A 311 -2.32 -1.79 16.50
CA LEU A 311 -3.60 -1.91 15.78
C LEU A 311 -4.73 -2.45 16.69
N PHE A 312 -4.44 -3.24 17.71
CA PHE A 312 -5.44 -3.60 18.73
C PHE A 312 -5.93 -2.37 19.51
N THR A 313 -5.03 -1.47 19.89
CA THR A 313 -5.44 -0.23 20.60
C THR A 313 -6.27 0.68 19.70
N TYR A 314 -6.01 0.66 18.40
CA TYR A 314 -6.75 1.45 17.42
C TYR A 314 -8.21 0.98 17.19
N ILE A 315 -8.59 -0.24 17.64
CA ILE A 315 -9.97 -0.76 17.53
C ILE A 315 -11.00 0.19 18.17
N SER A 316 -10.62 0.92 19.21
CA SER A 316 -11.50 1.89 19.88
C SER A 316 -11.95 3.03 18.96
N GLU A 317 -11.14 3.39 17.97
CA GLU A 317 -11.41 4.48 17.04
C GLU A 317 -12.30 4.04 15.86
N ILE A 318 -12.37 2.75 15.56
CA ILE A 318 -13.21 2.20 14.48
C ILE A 318 -14.66 2.08 14.96
N LYS A 319 -15.56 2.74 14.25
CA LYS A 319 -16.99 2.73 14.51
C LYS A 319 -17.72 1.60 13.80
#